data_46608f0e6ee5a3a0de7049d293be4153
#
_entry.id   46608f0e6ee5a3a0de7049d293be4153
#
_cell.length_a   1.000
_cell.length_b   1.000
_cell.length_c   1.000
_cell.angle_alpha   90.00
_cell.angle_beta   90.00
_cell.angle_gamma   90.00
#
_symmetry.space_group_name_H-M   'P 1'
#
loop_
_entity.id
_entity.type
_entity.pdbx_description
1 polymer ?
#
loop_
_entity_poly.entity_id
_entity_poly.type
_entity_poly.pdbx_seq_one_letter_code
_entity_poly.pdbx_strand_id
1 'polypeptide(L)'
;MKILQAPFTEEMMRSLRVGDEVAINGIVFTGRDAVHKYLHEGGELPPGVNLRDGIIYHCGPVVMQEPNGEWKVTAAGPTTSIREEPYQGQIIRDFGVRGVIGKGGMGDRTLAACAAHGCVYLHAIGGAAQVLAECVKKVRNVYLKEQFGSPEAIWELEVENFPAVVTMDSHGGSLHQEVLKHSQAALAERV
;
A
#
# COMPACT_ATOMS: atom_id res chain seq x y z
N MET A 1 13.94 -4.40 12.87
CA MET A 1 12.58 -4.36 12.28
C MET A 1 11.63 -3.77 13.31
N LYS A 2 10.88 -2.72 12.95
CA LYS A 2 9.87 -2.06 13.80
C LYS A 2 8.52 -2.75 13.62
N ILE A 3 7.74 -2.90 14.69
CA ILE A 3 6.40 -3.49 14.62
C ILE A 3 5.38 -2.37 14.48
N LEU A 4 4.56 -2.42 13.43
CA LEU A 4 3.44 -1.52 13.21
C LEU A 4 2.14 -2.27 13.52
N GLN A 5 1.37 -1.74 14.46
CA GLN A 5 0.09 -2.32 14.88
C GLN A 5 -1.05 -1.36 14.56
N ALA A 6 -2.08 -1.85 13.88
CA ALA A 6 -3.29 -1.05 13.64
C ALA A 6 -4.00 -0.65 14.95
N PRO A 7 -4.60 0.55 15.04
CA PRO A 7 -4.67 1.59 14.02
C PRO A 7 -3.32 2.28 13.79
N PHE A 8 -3.04 2.62 12.52
CA PHE A 8 -1.75 3.21 12.11
C PHE A 8 -1.80 4.73 12.28
N THR A 9 -1.44 5.23 13.46
CA THR A 9 -1.55 6.65 13.77
C THR A 9 -0.55 7.53 13.00
N GLU A 10 -0.86 8.81 12.84
CA GLU A 10 0.06 9.78 12.22
C GLU A 10 1.40 9.85 12.97
N GLU A 11 1.36 9.85 14.31
CA GLU A 11 2.56 9.87 15.13
C GLU A 11 3.46 8.65 14.85
N MET A 12 2.85 7.45 14.76
CA MET A 12 3.58 6.22 14.41
C MET A 12 4.26 6.36 13.04
N MET A 13 3.54 6.84 12.02
CA MET A 13 4.10 6.98 10.68
C MET A 13 5.18 8.08 10.62
N ARG A 14 5.01 9.19 11.34
CA ARG A 14 6.04 10.24 11.44
C ARG A 14 7.30 9.80 12.19
N SER A 15 7.24 8.73 12.98
CA SER A 15 8.43 8.15 13.62
C SER A 15 9.31 7.33 12.66
N LEU A 16 8.80 7.00 11.47
CA LEU A 16 9.49 6.18 10.49
C LEU A 16 10.39 7.03 9.56
N ARG A 17 11.47 6.40 9.07
CA ARG A 17 12.41 6.97 8.11
C ARG A 17 12.66 6.01 6.97
N VAL A 18 13.06 6.54 5.83
CA VAL A 18 13.56 5.74 4.71
C VAL A 18 14.62 4.75 5.21
N GLY A 19 14.48 3.49 4.81
CA GLY A 19 15.33 2.38 5.22
C GLY A 19 14.82 1.59 6.43
N ASP A 20 13.81 2.07 7.15
CA ASP A 20 13.23 1.31 8.26
C ASP A 20 12.56 0.03 7.74
N GLU A 21 12.97 -1.11 8.27
CA GLU A 21 12.27 -2.38 8.08
C GLU A 21 11.12 -2.49 9.08
N VAL A 22 9.95 -2.88 8.58
CA VAL A 22 8.73 -2.96 9.38
C VAL A 22 8.03 -4.31 9.23
N ALA A 23 7.33 -4.72 10.29
CA ALA A 23 6.36 -5.82 10.30
C ALA A 23 4.98 -5.25 10.62
N ILE A 24 4.05 -5.41 9.71
CA ILE A 24 2.71 -4.81 9.78
C ILE A 24 1.73 -5.85 10.33
N ASN A 25 0.94 -5.43 11.32
CA ASN A 25 -0.09 -6.25 11.94
C ASN A 25 -1.42 -5.50 11.98
N GLY A 26 -2.51 -6.18 11.63
CA GLY A 26 -3.87 -5.65 11.66
C GLY A 26 -4.53 -5.63 10.31
N ILE A 27 -5.46 -4.70 10.09
CA ILE A 27 -6.24 -4.64 8.86
C ILE A 27 -5.55 -3.77 7.82
N VAL A 28 -5.43 -4.32 6.61
CA VAL A 28 -5.04 -3.57 5.40
C VAL A 28 -6.11 -3.76 4.33
N PHE A 29 -6.33 -2.73 3.52
CA PHE A 29 -7.28 -2.77 2.41
C PHE A 29 -6.54 -2.83 1.09
N THR A 30 -6.94 -3.70 0.16
CA THR A 30 -6.38 -3.66 -1.18
C THR A 30 -7.04 -2.56 -2.01
N GLY A 31 -6.29 -1.97 -2.92
CA GLY A 31 -6.78 -1.02 -3.91
C GLY A 31 -5.80 -0.89 -5.06
N ARG A 32 -6.33 -0.93 -6.30
CA ARG A 32 -5.57 -0.74 -7.52
C ARG A 32 -6.22 0.35 -8.38
N ASP A 33 -5.93 0.35 -9.68
CA ASP A 33 -6.34 1.40 -10.63
C ASP A 33 -7.83 1.75 -10.55
N ALA A 34 -8.73 0.74 -10.55
CA ALA A 34 -10.17 0.99 -10.58
C ALA A 34 -10.66 1.66 -9.29
N VAL A 35 -10.22 1.17 -8.12
CA VAL A 35 -10.57 1.74 -6.82
C VAL A 35 -10.03 3.16 -6.69
N HIS A 36 -8.75 3.38 -7.02
CA HIS A 36 -8.13 4.69 -6.92
C HIS A 36 -8.82 5.72 -7.82
N LYS A 37 -9.07 5.36 -9.07
CA LYS A 37 -9.81 6.22 -10.01
C LYS A 37 -11.22 6.52 -9.51
N TYR A 38 -11.96 5.50 -9.06
CA TYR A 38 -13.32 5.65 -8.54
C TYR A 38 -13.38 6.63 -7.36
N LEU A 39 -12.49 6.47 -6.37
CA LEU A 39 -12.44 7.37 -5.21
C LEU A 39 -11.98 8.79 -5.61
N HIS A 40 -11.05 8.91 -6.55
CA HIS A 40 -10.59 10.21 -7.07
C HIS A 40 -11.70 10.97 -7.79
N GLU A 41 -12.58 10.29 -8.49
CA GLU A 41 -13.72 10.85 -9.23
C GLU A 41 -14.94 11.14 -8.31
N GLY A 42 -14.79 11.00 -7.00
CA GLY A 42 -15.84 11.31 -6.01
C GLY A 42 -16.71 10.12 -5.63
N GLY A 43 -16.28 8.89 -5.95
CA GLY A 43 -16.94 7.67 -5.49
C GLY A 43 -16.90 7.55 -3.95
N GLU A 44 -17.96 7.04 -3.38
CA GLU A 44 -18.07 6.84 -1.93
C GLU A 44 -17.46 5.51 -1.50
N LEU A 45 -16.82 5.50 -0.33
CA LEU A 45 -16.38 4.25 0.28
C LEU A 45 -17.60 3.39 0.63
N PRO A 46 -17.56 2.09 0.31
CA PRO A 46 -18.63 1.18 0.71
C PRO A 46 -18.82 1.18 2.24
N PRO A 47 -20.05 1.00 2.72
CA PRO A 47 -20.30 0.81 4.15
C PRO A 47 -19.43 -0.30 4.73
N GLY A 48 -18.71 0.00 5.80
CA GLY A 48 -17.76 -0.91 6.45
C GLY A 48 -16.29 -0.69 6.06
N VAL A 49 -15.99 0.03 4.98
CA VAL A 49 -14.60 0.41 4.64
C VAL A 49 -14.25 1.73 5.33
N ASN A 50 -13.23 1.69 6.17
CA ASN A 50 -12.65 2.88 6.80
C ASN A 50 -11.14 2.92 6.51
N LEU A 51 -10.70 3.88 5.71
CA LEU A 51 -9.30 4.04 5.34
C LEU A 51 -8.54 4.98 6.29
N ARG A 52 -9.25 5.68 7.19
CA ARG A 52 -8.61 6.60 8.16
C ARG A 52 -7.74 5.80 9.14
N ASP A 53 -6.51 6.25 9.29
CA ASP A 53 -5.48 5.58 10.08
C ASP A 53 -5.27 4.13 9.65
N GLY A 54 -5.46 3.89 8.35
CA GLY A 54 -5.33 2.61 7.67
C GLY A 54 -4.20 2.58 6.65
N ILE A 55 -4.00 1.41 6.10
CA ILE A 55 -3.04 1.14 5.02
C ILE A 55 -3.78 0.63 3.79
N ILE A 56 -3.43 1.17 2.61
CA ILE A 56 -3.84 0.64 1.32
C ILE A 56 -2.70 -0.20 0.74
N TYR A 57 -3.03 -1.41 0.31
CA TYR A 57 -2.10 -2.30 -0.38
C TYR A 57 -2.42 -2.33 -1.87
N HIS A 58 -1.50 -1.84 -2.69
CA HIS A 58 -1.56 -1.93 -4.15
C HIS A 58 -1.37 -3.39 -4.57
N CYS A 59 -2.45 -4.13 -4.51
CA CYS A 59 -2.46 -5.56 -4.78
C CYS A 59 -3.83 -6.00 -5.32
N GLY A 60 -3.80 -6.84 -6.35
CA GLY A 60 -4.94 -7.65 -6.75
C GLY A 60 -4.65 -9.08 -6.31
N PRO A 61 -5.13 -9.52 -5.13
CA PRO A 61 -4.78 -10.82 -4.61
C PRO A 61 -5.41 -11.93 -5.46
N VAL A 62 -4.73 -13.06 -5.54
CA VAL A 62 -5.34 -14.30 -6.01
C VAL A 62 -6.03 -14.94 -4.81
N VAL A 63 -7.32 -15.13 -4.94
CA VAL A 63 -8.16 -15.67 -3.89
C VAL A 63 -8.91 -16.90 -4.37
N MET A 64 -9.16 -17.82 -3.47
CA MET A 64 -10.06 -18.96 -3.69
C MET A 64 -11.12 -18.98 -2.59
N GLN A 65 -12.30 -19.45 -2.92
CA GLN A 65 -13.34 -19.69 -1.93
C GLN A 65 -13.25 -21.13 -1.46
N GLU A 66 -13.15 -21.31 -0.16
CA GLU A 66 -13.12 -22.63 0.47
C GLU A 66 -14.54 -23.25 0.55
N PRO A 67 -14.67 -24.57 0.76
CA PRO A 67 -15.96 -25.22 0.86
C PRO A 67 -16.90 -24.68 1.95
N ASN A 68 -16.34 -24.06 3.00
CA ASN A 68 -17.07 -23.39 4.07
C ASN A 68 -17.56 -21.97 3.69
N GLY A 69 -17.26 -21.51 2.46
CA GLY A 69 -17.61 -20.18 1.96
C GLY A 69 -16.62 -19.08 2.30
N GLU A 70 -15.58 -19.34 3.09
CA GLU A 70 -14.54 -18.36 3.43
C GLU A 70 -13.60 -18.13 2.26
N TRP A 71 -13.04 -16.92 2.19
CA TRP A 71 -12.02 -16.57 1.21
C TRP A 71 -10.62 -16.84 1.76
N LYS A 72 -9.76 -17.45 0.94
CA LYS A 72 -8.36 -17.66 1.20
C LYS A 72 -7.51 -16.97 0.16
N VAL A 73 -6.53 -16.19 0.61
CA VAL A 73 -5.52 -15.58 -0.27
C VAL A 73 -4.43 -16.60 -0.56
N THR A 74 -4.19 -16.87 -1.83
CA THR A 74 -3.14 -17.81 -2.28
C THR A 74 -1.92 -17.10 -2.87
N ALA A 75 -2.08 -15.87 -3.34
CA ALA A 75 -0.98 -14.98 -3.73
C ALA A 75 -1.38 -13.52 -3.48
N ALA A 76 -0.46 -12.74 -2.94
CA ALA A 76 -0.67 -11.32 -2.60
C ALA A 76 0.55 -10.47 -3.00
N GLY A 77 0.95 -10.56 -4.28
CA GLY A 77 2.07 -9.78 -4.80
C GLY A 77 1.71 -8.30 -5.01
N PRO A 78 2.63 -7.36 -4.68
CA PRO A 78 2.40 -5.94 -4.92
C PRO A 78 2.34 -5.62 -6.42
N THR A 79 1.41 -4.73 -6.81
CA THR A 79 1.41 -4.14 -8.15
C THR A 79 2.37 -2.94 -8.23
N THR A 80 2.65 -2.47 -9.44
CA THR A 80 3.52 -1.32 -9.69
C THR A 80 2.79 -0.03 -9.34
N SER A 81 3.20 0.62 -8.27
CA SER A 81 2.47 1.71 -7.62
C SER A 81 2.44 3.03 -8.38
N ILE A 82 3.38 3.29 -9.27
CA ILE A 82 3.41 4.55 -10.04
C ILE A 82 2.15 4.77 -10.89
N ARG A 83 1.37 3.72 -11.14
CA ARG A 83 0.11 3.81 -11.89
C ARG A 83 -0.94 4.59 -11.10
N GLU A 84 -0.90 4.54 -9.79
CA GLU A 84 -1.79 5.22 -8.85
C GLU A 84 -1.33 6.64 -8.50
N GLU A 85 -0.16 7.08 -8.98
CA GLU A 85 0.39 8.43 -8.73
C GLU A 85 -0.58 9.58 -9.05
N PRO A 86 -1.43 9.53 -10.11
CA PRO A 86 -2.40 10.59 -10.37
C PRO A 86 -3.42 10.77 -9.25
N TYR A 87 -3.68 9.76 -8.44
CA TYR A 87 -4.78 9.67 -7.49
C TYR A 87 -4.32 9.65 -6.03
N GLN A 88 -3.18 9.00 -5.75
CA GLN A 88 -2.78 8.61 -4.39
C GLN A 88 -2.65 9.79 -3.43
N GLY A 89 -2.12 10.92 -3.89
CA GLY A 89 -1.98 12.11 -3.03
C GLY A 89 -3.33 12.64 -2.52
N GLN A 90 -4.36 12.62 -3.36
CA GLN A 90 -5.72 13.00 -2.95
C GLN A 90 -6.31 11.98 -1.97
N ILE A 91 -6.12 10.68 -2.22
CA ILE A 91 -6.63 9.61 -1.37
C ILE A 91 -6.01 9.69 0.04
N ILE A 92 -4.71 9.95 0.14
CA ILE A 92 -4.03 10.17 1.42
C ILE A 92 -4.70 11.33 2.19
N ARG A 93 -4.92 12.46 1.52
CA ARG A 93 -5.51 13.66 2.10
C ARG A 93 -6.96 13.45 2.53
N ASP A 94 -7.80 12.95 1.62
CA ASP A 94 -9.25 12.96 1.79
C ASP A 94 -9.73 11.83 2.71
N PHE A 95 -9.07 10.69 2.68
CA PHE A 95 -9.44 9.53 3.49
C PHE A 95 -8.53 9.30 4.72
N GLY A 96 -7.49 10.10 4.90
CA GLY A 96 -6.60 9.99 6.07
C GLY A 96 -5.76 8.70 6.09
N VAL A 97 -5.37 8.21 4.92
CA VAL A 97 -4.51 7.02 4.77
C VAL A 97 -3.14 7.29 5.36
N ARG A 98 -2.59 6.34 6.10
CA ARG A 98 -1.31 6.45 6.79
C ARG A 98 -0.18 5.63 6.17
N GLY A 99 -0.51 4.63 5.39
CA GLY A 99 0.49 3.83 4.69
C GLY A 99 0.00 3.36 3.34
N VAL A 100 0.93 3.27 2.40
CA VAL A 100 0.69 2.72 1.07
C VAL A 100 1.70 1.61 0.84
N ILE A 101 1.23 0.37 0.67
CA ILE A 101 2.10 -0.77 0.36
C ILE A 101 2.07 -0.99 -1.16
N GLY A 102 3.25 -1.16 -1.77
CA GLY A 102 3.36 -1.47 -3.18
C GLY A 102 4.78 -1.83 -3.62
N LYS A 103 5.07 -1.72 -4.90
CA LYS A 103 6.43 -1.86 -5.46
C LYS A 103 6.76 -0.75 -6.45
N GLY A 104 8.05 -0.49 -6.61
CA GLY A 104 8.58 0.47 -7.60
C GLY A 104 8.56 1.93 -7.14
N GLY A 105 7.94 2.23 -5.99
CA GLY A 105 7.85 3.61 -5.50
C GLY A 105 6.74 4.42 -6.15
N MET A 106 6.65 5.68 -5.74
CA MET A 106 5.68 6.67 -6.21
C MET A 106 6.41 7.97 -6.56
N GLY A 107 5.68 8.91 -7.17
CA GLY A 107 6.22 10.20 -7.60
C GLY A 107 6.11 11.30 -6.55
N ASP A 108 6.39 12.53 -7.02
CA ASP A 108 6.48 13.73 -6.17
C ASP A 108 5.17 14.13 -5.52
N ARG A 109 4.02 13.90 -6.18
CA ARG A 109 2.71 14.23 -5.62
C ARG A 109 2.40 13.37 -4.40
N THR A 110 2.69 12.08 -4.50
CA THR A 110 2.52 11.16 -3.37
C THR A 110 3.52 11.48 -2.26
N LEU A 111 4.78 11.79 -2.58
CA LEU A 111 5.78 12.17 -1.60
C LEU A 111 5.37 13.44 -0.83
N ALA A 112 4.89 14.46 -1.54
CA ALA A 112 4.37 15.68 -0.93
C ALA A 112 3.16 15.41 -0.01
N ALA A 113 2.23 14.53 -0.44
CA ALA A 113 1.10 14.13 0.39
C ALA A 113 1.53 13.34 1.63
N CYS A 114 2.53 12.45 1.52
CA CYS A 114 3.12 11.75 2.66
C CYS A 114 3.67 12.73 3.70
N ALA A 115 4.41 13.74 3.26
CA ALA A 115 4.95 14.77 4.14
C ALA A 115 3.86 15.62 4.81
N ALA A 116 2.87 16.06 4.03
CA ALA A 116 1.80 16.93 4.50
C ALA A 116 0.87 16.22 5.50
N HIS A 117 0.57 14.95 5.29
CA HIS A 117 -0.49 14.23 6.01
C HIS A 117 0.02 13.07 6.88
N GLY A 118 1.33 12.91 7.08
CA GLY A 118 1.89 11.86 7.94
C GLY A 118 1.60 10.46 7.41
N CYS A 119 1.92 10.23 6.15
CA CYS A 119 1.83 8.92 5.50
C CYS A 119 3.22 8.44 5.09
N VAL A 120 3.40 7.15 4.87
CA VAL A 120 4.64 6.54 4.35
C VAL A 120 4.33 5.58 3.21
N TYR A 121 5.29 5.44 2.30
CA TYR A 121 5.25 4.39 1.29
C TYR A 121 6.12 3.21 1.74
N LEU A 122 5.51 2.04 1.73
CA LEU A 122 6.03 0.77 2.24
C LEU A 122 6.29 -0.16 1.05
N HIS A 123 7.54 -0.38 0.73
CA HIS A 123 7.93 -1.26 -0.37
C HIS A 123 7.82 -2.72 0.05
N ALA A 124 6.98 -3.49 -0.63
CA ALA A 124 6.91 -4.93 -0.50
C ALA A 124 7.68 -5.60 -1.64
N ILE A 125 8.25 -6.79 -1.37
CA ILE A 125 9.13 -7.47 -2.30
C ILE A 125 8.35 -8.01 -3.50
N GLY A 126 8.67 -7.54 -4.71
CA GLY A 126 8.16 -8.10 -5.95
C GLY A 126 8.62 -9.55 -6.14
N GLY A 127 7.73 -10.43 -6.63
CA GLY A 127 8.02 -11.86 -6.81
C GLY A 127 7.77 -12.74 -5.57
N ALA A 128 7.57 -12.15 -4.37
CA ALA A 128 7.31 -12.88 -3.13
C ALA A 128 5.81 -13.08 -2.84
N ALA A 129 4.97 -13.17 -3.89
CA ALA A 129 3.51 -13.14 -3.74
C ALA A 129 2.95 -14.24 -2.83
N GLN A 130 3.54 -15.42 -2.84
CA GLN A 130 3.12 -16.54 -2.00
C GLN A 130 3.52 -16.31 -0.54
N VAL A 131 4.76 -15.86 -0.30
CA VAL A 131 5.25 -15.55 1.05
C VAL A 131 4.41 -14.42 1.69
N LEU A 132 4.06 -13.39 0.91
CA LEU A 132 3.21 -12.30 1.38
C LEU A 132 1.78 -12.77 1.66
N ALA A 133 1.26 -13.76 0.89
CA ALA A 133 -0.04 -14.36 1.14
C ALA A 133 -0.07 -15.13 2.48
N GLU A 134 1.02 -15.74 2.91
CA GLU A 134 1.13 -16.44 4.20
C GLU A 134 0.97 -15.48 5.40
N CYS A 135 1.30 -14.20 5.19
CA CYS A 135 1.07 -13.16 6.19
C CYS A 135 -0.41 -12.78 6.33
N VAL A 136 -1.26 -13.10 5.34
CA VAL A 136 -2.70 -12.86 5.42
C VAL A 136 -3.35 -13.97 6.20
N LYS A 137 -3.83 -13.65 7.41
CA LYS A 137 -4.45 -14.64 8.32
C LYS A 137 -5.93 -14.83 8.03
N LYS A 138 -6.60 -13.75 7.58
CA LYS A 138 -8.03 -13.80 7.29
C LYS A 138 -8.40 -12.76 6.24
N VAL A 139 -9.32 -13.13 5.36
CA VAL A 139 -10.09 -12.18 4.57
C VAL A 139 -11.34 -11.84 5.37
N ARG A 140 -11.44 -10.59 5.84
CA ARG A 140 -12.57 -10.13 6.66
C ARG A 140 -13.79 -9.85 5.78
N ASN A 141 -13.55 -9.18 4.64
CA ASN A 141 -14.61 -8.79 3.72
C ASN A 141 -14.07 -8.53 2.31
N VAL A 142 -14.99 -8.37 1.36
CA VAL A 142 -14.70 -7.90 0.00
C VAL A 142 -15.78 -6.92 -0.46
N TYR A 143 -15.37 -5.79 -1.04
CA TYR A 143 -16.25 -4.73 -1.49
C TYR A 143 -15.98 -4.41 -2.97
N LEU A 144 -17.00 -3.96 -3.68
CA LEU A 144 -16.95 -3.56 -5.10
C LEU A 144 -16.52 -4.68 -6.05
N LYS A 145 -16.59 -5.95 -5.63
CA LYS A 145 -16.18 -7.10 -6.43
C LYS A 145 -17.03 -7.26 -7.69
N GLU A 146 -18.35 -7.07 -7.56
CA GLU A 146 -19.27 -7.17 -8.70
C GLU A 146 -19.04 -6.04 -9.71
N GLN A 147 -18.59 -4.87 -9.23
CA GLN A 147 -18.37 -3.68 -10.07
C GLN A 147 -17.03 -3.73 -10.80
N PHE A 148 -15.95 -4.16 -10.11
CA PHE A 148 -14.57 -4.04 -10.62
C PHE A 148 -13.90 -5.38 -10.89
N GLY A 149 -14.53 -6.49 -10.50
CA GLY A 149 -13.93 -7.82 -10.56
C GLY A 149 -12.94 -8.07 -9.40
N SER A 150 -12.62 -9.34 -9.19
CA SER A 150 -11.80 -9.78 -8.05
C SER A 150 -10.44 -9.09 -7.92
N PRO A 151 -9.65 -8.87 -9.01
CA PRO A 151 -8.33 -8.23 -8.88
C PRO A 151 -8.37 -6.74 -8.55
N GLU A 152 -9.49 -6.07 -8.83
CA GLU A 152 -9.68 -4.63 -8.61
C GLU A 152 -10.63 -4.31 -7.45
N ALA A 153 -11.15 -5.33 -6.77
CA ALA A 153 -11.99 -5.19 -5.59
C ALA A 153 -11.20 -4.71 -4.38
N ILE A 154 -11.90 -4.12 -3.41
CA ILE A 154 -11.34 -3.82 -2.09
C ILE A 154 -11.45 -5.08 -1.22
N TRP A 155 -10.33 -5.72 -0.95
CA TRP A 155 -10.23 -6.82 0.00
C TRP A 155 -9.79 -6.28 1.35
N GLU A 156 -10.54 -6.60 2.40
CA GLU A 156 -10.21 -6.30 3.78
C GLU A 156 -9.44 -7.49 4.35
N LEU A 157 -8.13 -7.33 4.48
CA LEU A 157 -7.20 -8.38 4.86
C LEU A 157 -6.67 -8.15 6.28
N GLU A 158 -6.80 -9.16 7.12
CA GLU A 158 -6.09 -9.21 8.39
C GLU A 158 -4.72 -9.82 8.18
N VAL A 159 -3.68 -9.03 8.45
CA VAL A 159 -2.29 -9.45 8.27
C VAL A 159 -1.55 -9.53 9.59
N GLU A 160 -0.56 -10.44 9.63
CA GLU A 160 0.34 -10.61 10.76
C GLU A 160 1.78 -10.73 10.25
N ASN A 161 2.67 -9.94 10.85
CA ASN A 161 4.10 -9.88 10.50
C ASN A 161 4.35 -9.65 9.00
N PHE A 162 3.49 -8.86 8.33
CA PHE A 162 3.65 -8.56 6.91
C PHE A 162 4.88 -7.66 6.71
N PRO A 163 5.93 -8.15 6.00
CA PRO A 163 7.19 -7.45 5.92
C PRO A 163 7.17 -6.36 4.85
N ALA A 164 7.71 -5.19 5.17
CA ALA A 164 7.94 -4.12 4.22
C ALA A 164 9.11 -3.23 4.64
N VAL A 165 9.57 -2.38 3.72
CA VAL A 165 10.61 -1.38 3.97
C VAL A 165 10.05 0.00 3.65
N VAL A 166 10.27 0.97 4.51
CA VAL A 166 9.93 2.36 4.25
C VAL A 166 10.86 2.89 3.16
N THR A 167 10.32 3.24 2.00
CA THR A 167 11.11 3.79 0.89
C THR A 167 10.72 5.21 0.49
N MET A 168 9.58 5.73 1.03
CA MET A 168 9.28 7.16 1.05
C MET A 168 8.69 7.49 2.42
N ASP A 169 9.21 8.52 3.09
CA ASP A 169 8.78 8.87 4.44
C ASP A 169 8.00 10.18 4.50
N SER A 170 7.46 10.49 5.66
CA SER A 170 6.69 11.71 5.93
C SER A 170 7.57 12.96 6.15
N HIS A 171 8.86 12.87 5.85
CA HIS A 171 9.84 13.96 5.99
C HIS A 171 10.40 14.39 4.63
N GLY A 172 9.87 13.83 3.53
CA GLY A 172 10.30 14.12 2.18
C GLY A 172 11.46 13.24 1.69
N GLY A 173 11.85 12.22 2.45
CA GLY A 173 12.84 11.22 2.03
C GLY A 173 12.26 10.25 0.99
N SER A 174 13.04 9.95 -0.06
CA SER A 174 12.68 8.96 -1.09
C SER A 174 13.90 8.20 -1.56
N LEU A 175 14.00 6.93 -1.18
CA LEU A 175 15.06 6.02 -1.64
C LEU A 175 15.06 5.90 -3.17
N HIS A 176 13.89 5.93 -3.78
CA HIS A 176 13.75 5.83 -5.24
C HIS A 176 14.42 7.01 -5.96
N GLN A 177 14.24 8.23 -5.46
CA GLN A 177 14.88 9.44 -6.01
C GLN A 177 16.39 9.43 -5.78
N GLU A 178 16.84 9.01 -4.60
CA GLU A 178 18.27 8.90 -4.28
C GLU A 178 18.98 7.91 -5.20
N VAL A 179 18.43 6.71 -5.38
CA VAL A 179 18.99 5.69 -6.27
C VAL A 179 19.00 6.18 -7.72
N LEU A 180 17.93 6.83 -8.19
CA LEU A 180 17.86 7.36 -9.55
C LEU A 180 18.95 8.42 -9.78
N LYS A 181 19.11 9.36 -8.83
CA LYS A 181 20.14 10.41 -8.90
C LYS A 181 21.55 9.82 -8.98
N HIS A 182 21.85 8.85 -8.11
CA HIS A 182 23.16 8.18 -8.14
C HIS A 182 23.41 7.42 -9.45
N SER A 183 22.39 6.75 -9.97
CA SER A 183 22.48 6.02 -11.24
C SER A 183 22.72 6.96 -12.42
N GLN A 184 22.06 8.12 -12.45
CA GLN A 184 22.24 9.14 -13.49
C GLN A 184 23.65 9.75 -13.41
N ALA A 185 24.17 10.04 -12.22
CA ALA A 185 25.52 10.53 -12.03
C ALA A 185 26.56 9.52 -12.53
N ALA A 186 26.43 8.26 -12.14
CA ALA A 186 27.33 7.19 -12.58
C ALA A 186 27.28 6.94 -14.10
N LEU A 187 26.13 7.15 -14.75
CA LEU A 187 26.00 7.07 -16.20
C LEU A 187 26.74 8.23 -16.88
N ALA A 188 26.60 9.47 -16.36
CA ALA A 188 27.26 10.66 -16.94
C ALA A 188 28.78 10.57 -16.88
N GLU A 189 29.37 9.85 -15.91
CA GLU A 189 30.81 9.61 -15.82
C GLU A 189 31.34 8.60 -16.85
N ARG A 190 30.45 7.84 -17.51
CA ARG A 190 30.80 6.78 -18.47
C ARG A 190 30.59 7.15 -19.93
N VAL A 191 29.99 8.29 -20.18
CA VAL A 191 29.70 8.87 -21.51
C VAL A 191 30.55 10.10 -21.72
#